data_030f65d54f328cb1b5c4ed1b4c3af8a4
#
_entry.id   030f65d54f328cb1b5c4ed1b4c3af8a4
#
_cell.length_a   1.000
_cell.length_b   1.000
_cell.length_c   1.000
_cell.angle_alpha   90.00
_cell.angle_beta   90.00
_cell.angle_gamma   90.00
#
_symmetry.space_group_name_H-M   'P 1'
#
loop_
_entity.id
_entity.type
_entity.pdbx_description
1 polymer ?
#
loop_
_entity_poly.entity_id
_entity_poly.type
_entity_poly.pdbx_seq_one_letter_code
_entity_poly.pdbx_strand_id
1 'polypeptide(L)'
;MLILIDIGAFGFRDFMEKYPDRVKNIGIFEDGIVGVSAGLALSGMIPTVYGITPFIVQRSLEQLKLDYIYQNVGGNFITTGAAYDFSKLGYSHYCPEDVETLKTLPGIEILIPGTPKQFEVLFRQCCMNGKLSYFRMVDHCNKTEVDIEYGRAAILKKGSKGTVIAFADVLDAAIAACSDLDVTLLYYTTAEPFDLGTLKDNIENNRIFLCEPFYQGTFMKDILPILSERRIAIDGVGIPRQVMRTYGTKQDKDRELGLTAQNIRYRLQQFLEREI
;
A
#
# COMPACT_ATOMS: atom_id res chain seq x y z
N MET A 1 -18.54 -13.36 -0.10
CA MET A 1 -19.57 -12.50 0.56
C MET A 1 -18.97 -11.14 0.84
N LEU A 2 -19.62 -10.05 0.41
CA LEU A 2 -19.18 -8.68 0.68
C LEU A 2 -19.82 -8.15 1.97
N ILE A 3 -19.01 -7.60 2.86
CA ILE A 3 -19.43 -7.04 4.14
C ILE A 3 -19.02 -5.57 4.16
N LEU A 4 -19.98 -4.69 4.37
CA LEU A 4 -19.80 -3.25 4.48
C LEU A 4 -19.94 -2.82 5.93
N ILE A 5 -19.19 -1.80 6.33
CA ILE A 5 -19.19 -1.21 7.66
C ILE A 5 -19.66 0.26 7.59
N ASP A 6 -20.79 0.45 6.96
CA ASP A 6 -21.47 1.72 6.72
C ASP A 6 -20.77 2.64 5.69
N ILE A 7 -19.45 2.63 5.66
CA ILE A 7 -18.69 3.39 4.66
C ILE A 7 -18.93 2.87 3.26
N GLY A 8 -19.15 3.76 2.30
CA GLY A 8 -19.35 3.39 0.89
C GLY A 8 -20.65 2.65 0.56
N ALA A 9 -21.51 2.36 1.56
CA ALA A 9 -22.74 1.59 1.38
C ALA A 9 -23.65 2.16 0.29
N PHE A 10 -23.66 3.48 0.10
CA PHE A 10 -24.41 4.15 -0.96
C PHE A 10 -23.98 3.67 -2.37
N GLY A 11 -22.67 3.52 -2.60
CA GLY A 11 -22.13 3.05 -3.89
C GLY A 11 -22.44 1.57 -4.18
N PHE A 12 -22.79 0.80 -3.15
CA PHE A 12 -23.14 -0.63 -3.30
C PHE A 12 -24.65 -0.90 -3.25
N ARG A 13 -25.49 0.14 -3.26
CA ARG A 13 -26.96 -0.04 -3.11
C ARG A 13 -27.55 -1.01 -4.15
N ASP A 14 -27.27 -0.79 -5.42
CA ASP A 14 -27.79 -1.66 -6.50
C ASP A 14 -27.28 -3.10 -6.34
N PHE A 15 -26.07 -3.27 -5.81
CA PHE A 15 -25.47 -4.58 -5.56
C PHE A 15 -26.14 -5.27 -4.36
N MET A 16 -26.47 -4.52 -3.32
CA MET A 16 -27.20 -5.01 -2.16
C MET A 16 -28.62 -5.45 -2.52
N GLU A 17 -29.31 -4.68 -3.39
CA GLU A 17 -30.64 -5.02 -3.89
C GLU A 17 -30.62 -6.27 -4.78
N LYS A 18 -29.63 -6.36 -5.68
CA LYS A 18 -29.50 -7.49 -6.60
C LYS A 18 -29.04 -8.78 -5.94
N TYR A 19 -28.19 -8.68 -4.92
CA TYR A 19 -27.57 -9.83 -4.23
C TYR A 19 -27.70 -9.74 -2.70
N PRO A 20 -28.95 -9.70 -2.17
CA PRO A 20 -29.19 -9.45 -0.74
C PRO A 20 -28.54 -10.48 0.19
N ASP A 21 -28.33 -11.71 -0.29
CA ASP A 21 -27.67 -12.77 0.47
C ASP A 21 -26.14 -12.77 0.35
N ARG A 22 -25.59 -11.93 -0.53
CA ARG A 22 -24.15 -11.86 -0.81
C ARG A 22 -23.50 -10.56 -0.37
N VAL A 23 -24.31 -9.52 -0.09
CA VAL A 23 -23.85 -8.19 0.34
C VAL A 23 -24.63 -7.78 1.58
N LYS A 24 -23.91 -7.52 2.65
CA LYS A 24 -24.48 -7.09 3.94
C LYS A 24 -23.78 -5.84 4.43
N ASN A 25 -24.56 -4.85 4.82
CA ASN A 25 -24.07 -3.74 5.65
C ASN A 25 -24.43 -4.05 7.10
N ILE A 26 -23.45 -4.22 7.96
CA ILE A 26 -23.64 -4.58 9.37
C ILE A 26 -23.34 -3.42 10.32
N GLY A 27 -23.10 -2.22 9.76
CA GLY A 27 -22.82 -1.02 10.56
C GLY A 27 -21.36 -0.91 11.02
N ILE A 28 -21.08 0.10 11.82
CA ILE A 28 -19.72 0.43 12.29
C ILE A 28 -19.36 -0.45 13.49
N PHE A 29 -18.60 -1.51 13.24
CA PHE A 29 -18.16 -2.45 14.26
C PHE A 29 -16.97 -3.29 13.76
N GLU A 30 -15.84 -2.65 13.48
CA GLU A 30 -14.76 -3.21 12.66
C GLU A 30 -14.11 -4.47 13.27
N ASP A 31 -13.80 -4.46 14.56
CA ASP A 31 -13.22 -5.61 15.27
C ASP A 31 -14.17 -6.82 15.26
N GLY A 32 -15.44 -6.62 15.59
CA GLY A 32 -16.45 -7.67 15.51
C GLY A 32 -16.69 -8.18 14.10
N ILE A 33 -16.62 -7.31 13.09
CA ILE A 33 -16.79 -7.69 11.68
C ILE A 33 -15.62 -8.56 11.19
N VAL A 34 -14.40 -8.29 11.63
CA VAL A 34 -13.25 -9.15 11.33
C VAL A 34 -13.51 -10.56 11.86
N GLY A 35 -13.96 -10.70 13.14
CA GLY A 35 -14.33 -11.99 13.71
C GLY A 35 -15.49 -12.68 12.97
N VAL A 36 -16.57 -11.93 12.65
CA VAL A 36 -17.68 -12.47 11.83
C VAL A 36 -17.21 -12.96 10.47
N SER A 37 -16.38 -12.16 9.79
CA SER A 37 -15.86 -12.54 8.48
C SER A 37 -14.94 -13.77 8.54
N ALA A 38 -14.15 -13.92 9.60
CA ALA A 38 -13.36 -15.14 9.83
C ALA A 38 -14.25 -16.37 10.05
N GLY A 39 -15.37 -16.24 10.80
CA GLY A 39 -16.37 -17.30 10.93
C GLY A 39 -16.98 -17.72 9.60
N LEU A 40 -17.24 -16.77 8.69
CA LEU A 40 -17.67 -17.07 7.33
C LEU A 40 -16.58 -17.80 6.53
N ALA A 41 -15.32 -17.41 6.69
CA ALA A 41 -14.20 -18.11 6.06
C ALA A 41 -14.08 -19.56 6.55
N LEU A 42 -14.19 -19.79 7.84
CA LEU A 42 -14.23 -21.15 8.43
C LEU A 42 -15.42 -21.98 7.90
N SER A 43 -16.52 -21.34 7.53
CA SER A 43 -17.68 -22.00 6.90
C SER A 43 -17.50 -22.25 5.39
N GLY A 44 -16.32 -22.01 4.82
CA GLY A 44 -16.02 -22.24 3.41
C GLY A 44 -16.39 -21.09 2.47
N MET A 45 -16.76 -19.93 2.99
CA MET A 45 -17.01 -18.74 2.18
C MET A 45 -15.70 -17.97 1.96
N ILE A 46 -15.68 -17.09 0.96
CA ILE A 46 -14.62 -16.09 0.78
C ILE A 46 -15.20 -14.72 1.16
N PRO A 47 -14.94 -14.21 2.37
CA PRO A 47 -15.41 -12.90 2.79
C PRO A 47 -14.57 -11.80 2.12
N THR A 48 -15.23 -10.69 1.83
CA THR A 48 -14.60 -9.44 1.42
C THR A 48 -15.16 -8.34 2.33
N VAL A 49 -14.31 -7.72 3.12
CA VAL A 49 -14.68 -6.62 4.03
C VAL A 49 -14.22 -5.32 3.41
N TYR A 50 -15.08 -4.30 3.38
CA TYR A 50 -14.74 -2.95 2.93
C TYR A 50 -14.87 -1.95 4.06
N GLY A 51 -13.82 -1.17 4.31
CA GLY A 51 -13.78 -0.22 5.41
C GLY A 51 -12.72 0.87 5.29
N ILE A 52 -12.56 1.67 6.36
CA ILE A 52 -11.54 2.72 6.45
C ILE A 52 -10.26 2.13 7.04
N THR A 53 -9.12 2.51 6.47
CA THR A 53 -7.81 1.95 6.79
C THR A 53 -7.49 1.90 8.28
N PRO A 54 -7.46 3.00 9.08
CA PRO A 54 -7.10 2.91 10.50
C PRO A 54 -8.03 2.01 11.31
N PHE A 55 -9.29 1.92 10.92
CA PHE A 55 -10.28 1.16 11.69
C PHE A 55 -10.19 -0.34 11.41
N ILE A 56 -9.80 -0.74 10.21
CA ILE A 56 -9.50 -2.14 9.90
C ILE A 56 -8.10 -2.52 10.40
N VAL A 57 -7.09 -1.68 10.20
CA VAL A 57 -5.70 -2.04 10.52
C VAL A 57 -5.40 -1.90 12.01
N GLN A 58 -5.63 -0.71 12.59
CA GLN A 58 -5.22 -0.45 13.98
C GLN A 58 -6.21 -1.05 14.99
N ARG A 59 -7.52 -0.81 14.80
CA ARG A 59 -8.56 -1.26 15.74
C ARG A 59 -8.71 -2.78 15.76
N SER A 60 -8.54 -3.44 14.61
CA SER A 60 -8.81 -4.88 14.45
C SER A 60 -7.56 -5.74 14.25
N LEU A 61 -6.37 -5.22 14.59
CA LEU A 61 -5.10 -5.94 14.37
C LEU A 61 -5.05 -7.29 15.11
N GLU A 62 -5.57 -7.33 16.34
CA GLU A 62 -5.61 -8.56 17.13
C GLU A 62 -6.49 -9.61 16.46
N GLN A 63 -7.67 -9.21 15.96
CA GLN A 63 -8.61 -10.09 15.27
C GLN A 63 -8.02 -10.59 13.95
N LEU A 64 -7.35 -9.73 13.17
CA LEU A 64 -6.63 -10.16 11.97
C LEU A 64 -5.59 -11.23 12.30
N LYS A 65 -4.84 -11.05 13.39
CA LYS A 65 -3.81 -11.99 13.85
C LYS A 65 -4.42 -13.31 14.34
N LEU A 66 -5.45 -13.27 15.19
CA LEU A 66 -5.98 -14.46 15.86
C LEU A 66 -7.04 -15.18 15.00
N ASP A 67 -7.95 -14.42 14.39
CA ASP A 67 -9.07 -15.01 13.69
C ASP A 67 -8.74 -15.41 12.26
N TYR A 68 -7.75 -14.76 11.62
CA TYR A 68 -7.31 -15.09 10.27
C TYR A 68 -5.98 -15.82 10.23
N ILE A 69 -4.91 -15.17 10.71
CA ILE A 69 -3.57 -15.76 10.59
C ILE A 69 -3.43 -17.04 11.43
N TYR A 70 -3.81 -17.00 12.70
CA TYR A 70 -3.70 -18.17 13.56
C TYR A 70 -4.63 -19.31 13.14
N GLN A 71 -5.86 -19.00 12.68
CA GLN A 71 -6.81 -19.98 12.16
C GLN A 71 -6.46 -20.45 10.74
N ASN A 72 -5.49 -19.82 10.08
CA ASN A 72 -5.08 -20.13 8.71
C ASN A 72 -6.25 -20.12 7.70
N VAL A 73 -7.06 -19.07 7.74
CA VAL A 73 -8.17 -18.85 6.82
C VAL A 73 -7.91 -17.61 5.95
N GLY A 74 -8.49 -17.61 4.75
CA GLY A 74 -8.36 -16.52 3.78
C GLY A 74 -9.55 -15.57 3.78
N GLY A 75 -9.31 -14.36 3.27
CA GLY A 75 -10.32 -13.34 3.07
C GLY A 75 -9.73 -12.06 2.53
N ASN A 76 -10.58 -11.16 2.06
CA ASN A 76 -10.15 -9.91 1.43
C ASN A 76 -10.55 -8.72 2.29
N PHE A 77 -9.60 -7.86 2.62
CA PHE A 77 -9.83 -6.60 3.31
C PHE A 77 -9.47 -5.45 2.38
N ILE A 78 -10.49 -4.77 1.86
CA ILE A 78 -10.34 -3.60 1.00
C ILE A 78 -10.54 -2.38 1.86
N THR A 79 -9.52 -1.52 1.93
CA THR A 79 -9.62 -0.31 2.74
C THR A 79 -9.40 0.94 1.90
N THR A 80 -10.07 2.04 2.28
CA THR A 80 -9.89 3.37 1.71
C THR A 80 -9.37 4.35 2.76
N GLY A 81 -8.83 5.48 2.33
CA GLY A 81 -8.32 6.50 3.23
C GLY A 81 -6.96 6.13 3.84
N ALA A 82 -6.10 5.47 3.07
CA ALA A 82 -4.75 5.12 3.54
C ALA A 82 -3.86 6.34 3.74
N ALA A 83 -2.82 6.20 4.54
CA ALA A 83 -1.90 7.26 4.95
C ALA A 83 -2.65 8.47 5.54
N TYR A 84 -2.68 9.59 4.83
CA TYR A 84 -3.39 10.82 5.18
C TYR A 84 -4.42 11.23 4.11
N ASP A 85 -4.93 10.29 3.34
CA ASP A 85 -5.85 10.55 2.23
C ASP A 85 -7.12 11.31 2.73
N PHE A 86 -7.59 10.95 3.93
CA PHE A 86 -8.67 11.66 4.62
C PHE A 86 -8.18 12.83 5.50
N SER A 87 -7.22 13.60 5.00
CA SER A 87 -6.56 14.69 5.75
C SER A 87 -7.51 15.78 6.28
N LYS A 88 -8.67 15.95 5.68
CA LYS A 88 -9.73 16.86 6.18
C LYS A 88 -10.37 16.37 7.48
N LEU A 89 -10.31 15.07 7.78
CA LEU A 89 -10.88 14.47 8.98
C LEU A 89 -9.89 14.41 10.15
N GLY A 90 -8.60 14.64 9.87
CA GLY A 90 -7.55 14.71 10.87
C GLY A 90 -6.98 13.37 11.31
N TYR A 91 -6.17 13.41 12.38
CA TYR A 91 -5.28 12.32 12.78
C TYR A 91 -5.98 10.99 13.10
N SER A 92 -7.24 11.01 13.56
CA SER A 92 -8.02 9.79 13.80
C SER A 92 -8.31 8.96 12.54
N HIS A 93 -8.15 9.58 11.37
CA HIS A 93 -8.33 8.94 10.06
C HIS A 93 -7.01 8.75 9.31
N TYR A 94 -5.87 9.03 9.95
CA TYR A 94 -4.56 8.78 9.37
C TYR A 94 -4.08 7.38 9.74
N CYS A 95 -3.43 6.72 8.79
CA CYS A 95 -2.79 5.43 9.01
C CYS A 95 -1.56 5.27 8.10
N PRO A 96 -0.51 6.08 8.29
CA PRO A 96 0.73 5.94 7.51
C PRO A 96 1.53 4.69 7.87
N GLU A 97 1.18 4.03 8.96
CA GLU A 97 1.78 2.79 9.47
C GLU A 97 1.12 1.51 8.94
N ASP A 98 0.08 1.60 8.10
CA ASP A 98 -0.73 0.45 7.70
C ASP A 98 0.10 -0.72 7.14
N VAL A 99 0.94 -0.45 6.14
CA VAL A 99 1.80 -1.45 5.51
C VAL A 99 2.78 -2.05 6.51
N GLU A 100 3.47 -1.21 7.31
CA GLU A 100 4.44 -1.68 8.29
C GLU A 100 3.80 -2.53 9.39
N THR A 101 2.63 -2.11 9.88
CA THR A 101 1.88 -2.83 10.91
C THR A 101 1.45 -4.21 10.38
N LEU A 102 0.87 -4.25 9.20
CA LEU A 102 0.39 -5.51 8.62
C LEU A 102 1.53 -6.46 8.22
N LYS A 103 2.71 -5.96 7.85
CA LYS A 103 3.92 -6.78 7.62
C LYS A 103 4.39 -7.54 8.88
N THR A 104 3.84 -7.24 10.06
CA THR A 104 4.06 -8.06 11.27
C THR A 104 3.24 -9.35 11.30
N LEU A 105 2.24 -9.48 10.43
CA LEU A 105 1.37 -10.66 10.33
C LEU A 105 1.93 -11.66 9.31
N PRO A 106 2.37 -12.87 9.73
CA PRO A 106 2.98 -13.83 8.81
C PRO A 106 2.00 -14.31 7.73
N GLY A 107 2.43 -14.28 6.47
CA GLY A 107 1.64 -14.82 5.35
C GLY A 107 0.51 -13.95 4.83
N ILE A 108 0.35 -12.75 5.36
CA ILE A 108 -0.58 -11.75 4.79
C ILE A 108 -0.09 -11.31 3.39
N GLU A 109 -1.01 -11.05 2.50
CA GLU A 109 -0.73 -10.37 1.24
C GLU A 109 -1.10 -8.88 1.37
N ILE A 110 -0.19 -8.00 0.97
CA ILE A 110 -0.39 -6.55 1.04
C ILE A 110 -0.29 -5.98 -0.37
N LEU A 111 -1.43 -5.54 -0.89
CA LEU A 111 -1.61 -5.07 -2.25
C LEU A 111 -1.86 -3.56 -2.21
N ILE A 112 -1.05 -2.80 -2.93
CA ILE A 112 -1.00 -1.34 -2.88
C ILE A 112 -1.17 -0.72 -4.27
N PRO A 113 -2.31 -0.99 -4.96
CA PRO A 113 -2.56 -0.43 -6.28
C PRO A 113 -2.57 1.09 -6.24
N GLY A 114 -2.03 1.72 -7.27
CA GLY A 114 -2.05 3.17 -7.43
C GLY A 114 -3.19 3.68 -8.32
N THR A 115 -3.94 2.78 -8.98
CA THR A 115 -5.09 3.12 -9.83
C THR A 115 -6.22 2.09 -9.69
N PRO A 116 -7.47 2.44 -10.05
CA PRO A 116 -8.60 1.50 -10.04
C PRO A 116 -8.38 0.28 -10.96
N LYS A 117 -7.74 0.46 -12.11
CA LYS A 117 -7.42 -0.64 -13.04
C LYS A 117 -6.43 -1.62 -12.41
N GLN A 118 -5.40 -1.10 -11.71
CA GLN A 118 -4.45 -1.94 -10.98
C GLN A 118 -5.12 -2.69 -9.82
N PHE A 119 -6.06 -2.06 -9.11
CA PHE A 119 -6.87 -2.76 -8.11
C PHE A 119 -7.64 -3.92 -8.75
N GLU A 120 -8.32 -3.71 -9.89
CA GLU A 120 -9.05 -4.78 -10.58
C GLU A 120 -8.13 -5.95 -10.92
N VAL A 121 -6.93 -5.68 -11.47
CA VAL A 121 -5.95 -6.72 -11.82
C VAL A 121 -5.55 -7.53 -10.60
N LEU A 122 -5.11 -6.87 -9.52
CA LEU A 122 -4.67 -7.53 -8.30
C LEU A 122 -5.80 -8.28 -7.60
N PHE A 123 -7.00 -7.69 -7.55
CA PHE A 123 -8.15 -8.33 -6.94
C PHE A 123 -8.53 -9.61 -7.66
N ARG A 124 -8.57 -9.60 -9.01
CA ARG A 124 -8.83 -10.82 -9.80
C ARG A 124 -7.79 -11.92 -9.59
N GLN A 125 -6.52 -11.55 -9.36
CA GLN A 125 -5.44 -12.51 -9.15
C GLN A 125 -5.44 -13.08 -7.71
N CYS A 126 -5.88 -12.32 -6.70
CA CYS A 126 -5.71 -12.68 -5.29
C CYS A 126 -7.01 -13.05 -4.58
N CYS A 127 -8.18 -12.52 -4.96
CA CYS A 127 -9.40 -12.59 -4.14
C CYS A 127 -9.91 -14.01 -3.84
N MET A 128 -9.44 -15.03 -4.56
CA MET A 128 -9.85 -16.43 -4.38
C MET A 128 -8.68 -17.38 -4.11
N ASN A 129 -7.50 -16.87 -3.76
CA ASN A 129 -6.31 -17.68 -3.56
C ASN A 129 -6.20 -18.35 -2.17
N GLY A 130 -7.17 -18.10 -1.29
CA GLY A 130 -7.23 -18.70 0.04
C GLY A 130 -6.37 -18.03 1.09
N LYS A 131 -5.74 -16.90 0.78
CA LYS A 131 -4.91 -16.14 1.72
C LYS A 131 -5.65 -14.94 2.31
N LEU A 132 -5.10 -14.39 3.39
CA LEU A 132 -5.51 -13.10 3.89
C LEU A 132 -4.89 -11.99 3.04
N SER A 133 -5.72 -11.28 2.26
CA SER A 133 -5.28 -10.23 1.34
C SER A 133 -5.80 -8.87 1.78
N TYR A 134 -4.89 -7.92 1.97
CA TYR A 134 -5.18 -6.53 2.27
C TYR A 134 -4.97 -5.67 1.02
N PHE A 135 -6.00 -4.92 0.62
CA PHE A 135 -5.97 -3.99 -0.52
C PHE A 135 -6.02 -2.55 0.00
N ARG A 136 -4.91 -1.85 -0.14
CA ARG A 136 -4.73 -0.47 0.28
C ARG A 136 -5.20 0.48 -0.80
N MET A 137 -6.32 1.17 -0.59
CA MET A 137 -6.87 2.11 -1.57
C MET A 137 -6.77 3.55 -1.07
N VAL A 138 -6.69 4.47 -2.03
CA VAL A 138 -6.72 5.91 -1.82
C VAL A 138 -7.69 6.56 -2.79
N ASP A 139 -8.26 7.70 -2.44
CA ASP A 139 -9.13 8.48 -3.33
C ASP A 139 -8.33 9.24 -4.40
N HIS A 140 -7.07 9.60 -4.07
CA HIS A 140 -6.18 10.36 -4.95
C HIS A 140 -5.24 9.44 -5.72
N CYS A 141 -5.78 8.76 -6.74
CA CYS A 141 -5.05 7.81 -7.56
C CYS A 141 -4.06 8.49 -8.52
N ASN A 142 -3.04 7.72 -8.97
CA ASN A 142 -2.20 8.11 -10.10
C ASN A 142 -3.04 8.29 -11.37
N LYS A 143 -2.57 9.16 -12.27
CA LYS A 143 -3.12 9.33 -13.62
C LYS A 143 -2.43 8.39 -14.62
N THR A 144 -1.19 8.03 -14.32
CA THR A 144 -0.40 7.12 -15.17
C THR A 144 -0.83 5.68 -14.93
N GLU A 145 -1.31 5.04 -15.98
CA GLU A 145 -1.57 3.60 -15.96
C GLU A 145 -0.30 2.83 -16.33
N VAL A 146 -0.04 1.77 -15.60
CA VAL A 146 1.06 0.84 -15.82
C VAL A 146 0.48 -0.57 -15.75
N ASP A 147 0.85 -1.41 -16.69
CA ASP A 147 0.52 -2.83 -16.63
C ASP A 147 1.32 -3.48 -15.50
N ILE A 148 0.62 -4.19 -14.65
CA ILE A 148 1.18 -4.77 -13.42
C ILE A 148 0.82 -6.24 -13.29
N GLU A 149 1.60 -6.96 -12.50
CA GLU A 149 1.37 -8.35 -12.13
C GLU A 149 1.56 -8.51 -10.62
N TYR A 150 0.76 -9.35 -9.99
CA TYR A 150 0.89 -9.68 -8.58
C TYR A 150 2.29 -10.21 -8.24
N GLY A 151 2.90 -9.65 -7.20
CA GLY A 151 4.21 -10.07 -6.72
C GLY A 151 5.38 -9.69 -7.63
N ARG A 152 5.15 -8.81 -8.64
CA ARG A 152 6.18 -8.33 -9.56
C ARG A 152 6.27 -6.81 -9.57
N ALA A 153 7.49 -6.31 -9.58
CA ALA A 153 7.73 -4.89 -9.82
C ALA A 153 7.76 -4.60 -11.32
N ALA A 154 7.16 -3.47 -11.72
CA ALA A 154 7.26 -2.98 -13.09
C ALA A 154 8.52 -2.12 -13.27
N ILE A 155 9.27 -2.36 -14.36
CA ILE A 155 10.44 -1.56 -14.73
C ILE A 155 9.96 -0.47 -15.70
N LEU A 156 9.91 0.78 -15.25
CA LEU A 156 9.39 1.88 -16.05
C LEU A 156 10.46 2.62 -16.85
N LYS A 157 11.67 2.63 -16.34
CA LYS A 157 12.80 3.32 -16.93
C LYS A 157 14.09 2.63 -16.55
N LYS A 158 15.06 2.61 -17.44
CA LYS A 158 16.44 2.18 -17.17
C LYS A 158 17.38 3.40 -17.18
N GLY A 159 18.35 3.37 -16.29
CA GLY A 159 19.42 4.36 -16.17
C GLY A 159 20.57 3.77 -15.38
N SER A 160 21.64 4.51 -15.15
CA SER A 160 22.90 3.98 -14.64
C SER A 160 23.35 4.57 -13.29
N LYS A 161 22.78 5.69 -12.84
CA LYS A 161 23.28 6.43 -11.67
C LYS A 161 22.68 5.98 -10.33
N GLY A 162 21.61 5.23 -10.35
CA GLY A 162 20.92 4.73 -9.17
C GLY A 162 19.56 4.15 -9.51
N THR A 163 18.93 3.50 -8.54
CA THR A 163 17.61 2.89 -8.68
C THR A 163 16.61 3.59 -7.76
N VAL A 164 15.54 4.08 -8.34
CA VAL A 164 14.40 4.68 -7.64
C VAL A 164 13.27 3.67 -7.54
N ILE A 165 12.69 3.53 -6.38
CA ILE A 165 11.53 2.66 -6.13
C ILE A 165 10.35 3.55 -5.79
N ALA A 166 9.30 3.48 -6.60
CA ALA A 166 8.02 4.12 -6.33
C ALA A 166 6.99 3.07 -5.88
N PHE A 167 6.22 3.39 -4.85
CA PHE A 167 5.16 2.54 -4.33
C PHE A 167 3.79 3.19 -4.49
N ALA A 168 2.77 2.40 -4.82
CA ALA A 168 1.36 2.81 -4.78
C ALA A 168 1.08 4.16 -5.49
N ASP A 169 0.46 5.10 -4.79
CA ASP A 169 -0.03 6.38 -5.28
C ASP A 169 1.03 7.49 -5.44
N VAL A 170 2.31 7.21 -5.17
CA VAL A 170 3.40 8.19 -5.38
C VAL A 170 4.01 8.14 -6.80
N LEU A 171 3.52 7.25 -7.67
CA LEU A 171 4.10 6.97 -8.98
C LEU A 171 4.21 8.22 -9.87
N ASP A 172 3.13 9.00 -10.02
CA ASP A 172 3.15 10.18 -10.89
C ASP A 172 4.21 11.20 -10.44
N ALA A 173 4.36 11.39 -9.13
CA ALA A 173 5.37 12.28 -8.56
C ALA A 173 6.79 11.74 -8.82
N ALA A 174 6.99 10.42 -8.69
CA ALA A 174 8.28 9.78 -8.96
C ALA A 174 8.65 9.83 -10.44
N ILE A 175 7.71 9.58 -11.37
CA ILE A 175 7.93 9.72 -12.82
C ILE A 175 8.38 11.16 -13.16
N ALA A 176 7.65 12.15 -12.67
CA ALA A 176 7.97 13.55 -12.91
C ALA A 176 9.34 13.93 -12.32
N ALA A 177 9.67 13.42 -11.14
CA ALA A 177 10.97 13.63 -10.50
C ALA A 177 12.15 13.02 -11.28
N CYS A 178 11.93 11.87 -11.92
CA CYS A 178 12.95 11.10 -12.63
C CYS A 178 13.06 11.40 -14.13
N SER A 179 12.24 12.31 -14.67
CA SER A 179 12.00 12.46 -16.12
C SER A 179 13.29 12.54 -16.96
N ASP A 180 14.23 13.37 -16.55
CA ASP A 180 15.52 13.65 -17.23
C ASP A 180 16.75 13.17 -16.45
N LEU A 181 16.57 12.46 -15.34
CA LEU A 181 17.67 11.89 -14.57
C LEU A 181 18.03 10.50 -15.13
N ASP A 182 19.32 10.18 -15.17
CA ASP A 182 19.82 8.88 -15.61
C ASP A 182 19.71 7.84 -14.47
N VAL A 183 18.47 7.46 -14.14
CA VAL A 183 18.16 6.51 -13.07
C VAL A 183 17.22 5.41 -13.57
N THR A 184 17.34 4.22 -12.99
CA THR A 184 16.34 3.16 -13.13
C THR A 184 15.15 3.49 -12.25
N LEU A 185 13.92 3.35 -12.75
CA LEU A 185 12.68 3.53 -11.99
C LEU A 185 11.89 2.22 -11.96
N LEU A 186 11.70 1.71 -10.76
CA LEU A 186 10.88 0.54 -10.46
C LEU A 186 9.58 0.98 -9.80
N TYR A 187 8.48 0.29 -10.11
CA TYR A 187 7.18 0.53 -9.52
C TYR A 187 6.61 -0.73 -8.87
N TYR A 188 6.21 -0.62 -7.61
CA TYR A 188 5.67 -1.71 -6.82
C TYR A 188 4.19 -1.47 -6.48
N THR A 189 3.36 -2.45 -6.79
CA THR A 189 1.94 -2.51 -6.42
C THR A 189 1.62 -3.68 -5.47
N THR A 190 2.63 -4.48 -5.16
CA THR A 190 2.59 -5.52 -4.13
C THR A 190 3.68 -5.22 -3.10
N ALA A 191 3.28 -5.03 -1.86
CA ALA A 191 4.17 -4.78 -0.74
C ALA A 191 4.59 -6.08 -0.03
N GLU A 192 3.69 -7.08 -0.03
CA GLU A 192 3.94 -8.42 0.49
C GLU A 192 3.18 -9.44 -0.37
N PRO A 193 3.87 -10.40 -1.00
CA PRO A 193 5.33 -10.61 -0.99
C PRO A 193 6.08 -9.50 -1.77
N PHE A 194 7.23 -9.09 -1.23
CA PHE A 194 8.08 -8.10 -1.87
C PHE A 194 8.95 -8.73 -2.97
N ASP A 195 8.95 -8.16 -4.17
CA ASP A 195 9.77 -8.64 -5.29
C ASP A 195 11.24 -8.20 -5.15
N LEU A 196 11.96 -8.91 -4.28
CA LEU A 196 13.39 -8.69 -4.08
C LEU A 196 14.22 -9.06 -5.31
N GLY A 197 13.76 -10.01 -6.13
CA GLY A 197 14.47 -10.46 -7.33
C GLY A 197 14.61 -9.35 -8.35
N THR A 198 13.49 -8.73 -8.76
CA THR A 198 13.53 -7.59 -9.68
C THR A 198 14.37 -6.45 -9.13
N LEU A 199 14.31 -6.18 -7.81
CA LEU A 199 15.18 -5.16 -7.23
C LEU A 199 16.66 -5.51 -7.37
N LYS A 200 17.08 -6.72 -6.98
CA LYS A 200 18.48 -7.17 -7.06
C LYS A 200 19.07 -7.03 -8.46
N ASP A 201 18.28 -7.40 -9.47
CA ASP A 201 18.70 -7.37 -10.88
C ASP A 201 18.76 -5.96 -11.47
N ASN A 202 18.25 -4.95 -10.75
CA ASN A 202 18.10 -3.59 -11.24
C ASN A 202 18.71 -2.53 -10.32
N ILE A 203 19.61 -2.89 -9.40
CA ILE A 203 20.33 -1.92 -8.57
C ILE A 203 21.47 -1.32 -9.35
N GLU A 204 21.35 -0.06 -9.67
CA GLU A 204 22.36 0.69 -10.40
C GLU A 204 23.26 1.49 -9.46
N ASN A 205 24.55 1.50 -9.75
CA ASN A 205 25.58 2.27 -9.02
C ASN A 205 25.52 2.14 -7.49
N ASN A 206 25.10 0.98 -6.97
CA ASN A 206 24.90 0.70 -5.54
C ASN A 206 24.07 1.76 -4.79
N ARG A 207 23.08 2.36 -5.45
CA ARG A 207 22.19 3.37 -4.88
C ARG A 207 20.73 2.97 -5.01
N ILE A 208 19.99 3.06 -3.91
CA ILE A 208 18.54 2.86 -3.88
C ILE A 208 17.89 4.09 -3.24
N PHE A 209 16.91 4.66 -3.93
CA PHE A 209 16.11 5.77 -3.43
C PHE A 209 14.64 5.37 -3.34
N LEU A 210 14.06 5.41 -2.13
CA LEU A 210 12.70 4.98 -1.86
C LEU A 210 11.72 6.17 -1.91
N CYS A 211 10.59 6.00 -2.60
CA CYS A 211 9.45 6.92 -2.55
C CYS A 211 8.27 6.19 -1.90
N GLU A 212 8.05 6.41 -0.60
CA GLU A 212 7.13 5.65 0.24
C GLU A 212 5.92 6.52 0.65
N PRO A 213 4.68 6.25 0.15
CA PRO A 213 3.47 6.96 0.59
C PRO A 213 2.94 6.41 1.93
N PHE A 214 3.82 5.97 2.79
CA PHE A 214 3.64 5.45 4.15
C PHE A 214 4.87 5.83 4.99
N TYR A 215 5.04 5.31 6.20
CA TYR A 215 6.20 5.65 7.01
C TYR A 215 7.52 5.38 6.28
N GLN A 216 8.38 6.39 6.28
CA GLN A 216 9.70 6.30 5.67
C GLN A 216 10.50 5.16 6.30
N GLY A 217 11.09 4.33 5.45
CA GLY A 217 11.89 3.18 5.85
C GLY A 217 11.09 1.90 6.11
N THR A 218 9.81 1.86 5.75
CA THR A 218 8.96 0.66 5.85
C THR A 218 9.59 -0.54 5.13
N PHE A 219 10.24 -0.33 3.98
CA PHE A 219 10.87 -1.40 3.19
C PHE A 219 12.35 -1.66 3.50
N MET A 220 12.94 -1.01 4.51
CA MET A 220 14.34 -1.24 4.88
C MET A 220 14.63 -2.71 5.25
N LYS A 221 13.69 -3.38 5.92
CA LYS A 221 13.86 -4.80 6.30
C LYS A 221 13.88 -5.72 5.07
N ASP A 222 13.11 -5.39 4.03
CA ASP A 222 13.04 -6.17 2.80
C ASP A 222 14.32 -6.05 1.96
N ILE A 223 15.03 -4.94 2.11
CA ILE A 223 16.29 -4.65 1.41
C ILE A 223 17.51 -5.22 2.16
N LEU A 224 17.41 -5.46 3.46
CA LEU A 224 18.51 -6.00 4.28
C LEU A 224 19.25 -7.20 3.66
N PRO A 225 18.58 -8.19 3.05
CA PRO A 225 19.27 -9.31 2.41
C PRO A 225 20.27 -8.88 1.33
N ILE A 226 20.01 -7.77 0.64
CA ILE A 226 20.94 -7.24 -0.38
C ILE A 226 22.19 -6.62 0.28
N LEU A 227 22.02 -5.99 1.43
CA LEU A 227 23.13 -5.35 2.15
C LEU A 227 24.15 -6.35 2.67
N SER A 228 23.77 -7.63 2.86
CA SER A 228 24.70 -8.69 3.22
C SER A 228 25.60 -9.10 2.05
N GLU A 229 25.20 -8.81 0.83
CA GLU A 229 25.92 -9.21 -0.39
C GLU A 229 26.83 -8.09 -0.92
N ARG A 230 26.43 -6.84 -0.74
CA ARG A 230 27.17 -5.67 -1.24
C ARG A 230 26.88 -4.39 -0.45
N ARG A 231 27.82 -3.46 -0.46
CA ARG A 231 27.63 -2.12 0.13
C ARG A 231 26.70 -1.30 -0.77
N ILE A 232 25.59 -0.80 -0.21
CA ILE A 232 24.59 0.00 -0.91
C ILE A 232 24.27 1.24 -0.07
N ALA A 233 24.20 2.40 -0.73
CA ALA A 233 23.64 3.60 -0.14
C ALA A 233 22.13 3.59 -0.34
N ILE A 234 21.38 3.91 0.72
CA ILE A 234 19.91 3.99 0.68
C ILE A 234 19.50 5.35 1.24
N ASP A 235 18.64 6.04 0.53
CA ASP A 235 17.94 7.27 0.98
C ASP A 235 16.51 7.23 0.43
N GLY A 236 15.70 8.21 0.76
CA GLY A 236 14.33 8.27 0.23
C GLY A 236 13.51 9.41 0.81
N VAL A 237 12.27 9.44 0.37
CA VAL A 237 11.20 10.28 0.90
C VAL A 237 10.07 9.39 1.38
N GLY A 238 9.42 9.80 2.44
CA GLY A 238 8.29 9.09 3.02
C GLY A 238 7.68 9.89 4.15
N ILE A 239 6.63 9.36 4.76
CA ILE A 239 5.96 10.02 5.88
C ILE A 239 6.83 9.88 7.13
N PRO A 240 7.20 10.98 7.81
CA PRO A 240 7.98 10.88 9.04
C PRO A 240 7.16 10.30 10.19
N ARG A 241 7.81 9.58 11.10
CA ARG A 241 7.18 9.01 12.30
C ARG A 241 6.92 10.10 13.36
N GLN A 242 5.90 10.90 13.09
CA GLN A 242 5.50 12.00 13.98
C GLN A 242 3.97 12.16 14.01
N VAL A 243 3.47 12.75 15.09
CA VAL A 243 2.05 13.08 15.20
C VAL A 243 1.73 14.25 14.28
N MET A 244 0.92 14.03 13.28
CA MET A 244 0.45 15.06 12.35
C MET A 244 -0.77 15.76 12.94
N ARG A 245 -0.62 17.02 13.35
CA ARG A 245 -1.68 17.81 14.02
C ARG A 245 -2.42 18.75 13.08
N THR A 246 -1.99 18.85 11.83
CA THR A 246 -2.54 19.77 10.83
C THR A 246 -3.60 19.08 9.99
N TYR A 247 -4.62 19.83 9.62
CA TYR A 247 -5.66 19.43 8.65
C TYR A 247 -5.28 19.96 7.26
N GLY A 248 -6.06 19.67 6.25
CA GLY A 248 -5.86 20.20 4.91
C GLY A 248 -6.29 19.23 3.81
N THR A 249 -5.92 19.54 2.58
CA THR A 249 -6.07 18.62 1.44
C THR A 249 -4.90 17.64 1.39
N LYS A 250 -5.03 16.57 0.60
CA LYS A 250 -3.90 15.66 0.33
C LYS A 250 -2.70 16.44 -0.24
N GLN A 251 -2.95 17.37 -1.15
CA GLN A 251 -1.89 18.19 -1.76
C GLN A 251 -1.16 19.09 -0.73
N ASP A 252 -1.87 19.58 0.29
CA ASP A 252 -1.24 20.33 1.38
C ASP A 252 -0.32 19.40 2.19
N LYS A 253 -0.75 18.18 2.45
CA LYS A 253 0.05 17.16 3.12
C LYS A 253 1.25 16.70 2.28
N ASP A 254 1.07 16.46 0.99
CA ASP A 254 2.16 16.10 0.10
C ASP A 254 3.26 17.17 0.11
N ARG A 255 2.89 18.46 0.16
CA ARG A 255 3.83 19.57 0.29
C ARG A 255 4.51 19.61 1.67
N GLU A 256 3.72 19.48 2.74
CA GLU A 256 4.20 19.48 4.13
C GLU A 256 5.21 18.33 4.37
N LEU A 257 4.93 17.15 3.83
CA LEU A 257 5.71 15.92 4.05
C LEU A 257 6.74 15.64 2.96
N GLY A 258 6.80 16.48 1.94
CA GLY A 258 7.79 16.36 0.88
C GLY A 258 7.58 15.24 -0.13
N LEU A 259 6.35 14.78 -0.30
CA LEU A 259 5.97 13.77 -1.31
C LEU A 259 5.57 14.39 -2.66
N THR A 260 6.07 15.58 -2.95
CA THR A 260 5.89 16.24 -4.25
C THR A 260 7.01 15.90 -5.22
N ALA A 261 6.72 15.91 -6.52
CA ALA A 261 7.71 15.66 -7.57
C ALA A 261 8.96 16.56 -7.42
N GLN A 262 8.77 17.84 -7.08
CA GLN A 262 9.86 18.79 -6.90
C GLN A 262 10.78 18.40 -5.75
N ASN A 263 10.24 18.02 -4.60
CA ASN A 263 11.04 17.63 -3.45
C ASN A 263 11.69 16.26 -3.64
N ILE A 264 10.98 15.29 -4.23
CA ILE A 264 11.54 13.98 -4.61
C ILE A 264 12.75 14.19 -5.51
N ARG A 265 12.61 15.02 -6.56
CA ARG A 265 13.71 15.35 -7.46
C ARG A 265 14.90 15.98 -6.75
N TYR A 266 14.65 16.99 -5.92
CA TYR A 266 15.70 17.66 -5.16
C TYR A 266 16.48 16.69 -4.27
N ARG A 267 15.77 15.88 -3.47
CA ARG A 267 16.37 14.88 -2.60
C ARG A 267 17.14 13.80 -3.37
N LEU A 268 16.57 13.35 -4.49
CA LEU A 268 17.20 12.35 -5.35
C LEU A 268 18.50 12.90 -5.97
N GLN A 269 18.53 14.13 -6.48
CA GLN A 269 19.74 14.75 -7.00
C GLN A 269 20.83 14.84 -5.94
N GLN A 270 20.51 15.34 -4.76
CA GLN A 270 21.43 15.39 -3.63
C GLN A 270 22.00 14.00 -3.27
N PHE A 271 21.16 12.98 -3.34
CA PHE A 271 21.58 11.60 -3.05
C PHE A 271 22.51 11.03 -4.14
N LEU A 272 22.24 11.31 -5.40
CA LEU A 272 23.05 10.83 -6.53
C LEU A 272 24.44 11.46 -6.58
N GLU A 273 24.62 12.67 -6.03
CA GLU A 273 25.89 13.41 -5.98
C GLU A 273 26.78 13.02 -4.79
N ARG A 274 26.26 12.31 -3.77
CA ARG A 274 27.06 11.88 -2.62
C ARG A 274 28.12 10.87 -3.04
N GLU A 275 29.32 10.99 -2.47
CA GLU A 275 30.33 9.93 -2.52
C GLU A 275 29.89 8.74 -1.63
N ILE A 276 30.06 7.49 -2.08
CA ILE A 276 29.67 6.26 -1.38
C ILE A 276 30.92 5.53 -0.89
#